data_d5f4650fdbfd66a501a180702e2efeb5
#
_entry.id   d5f4650fdbfd66a501a180702e2efeb5
#
_cell.length_a   1.000
_cell.length_b   1.000
_cell.length_c   1.000
_cell.angle_alpha   90.00
_cell.angle_beta   90.00
_cell.angle_gamma   90.00
#
_symmetry.space_group_name_H-M   'P 1'
#
loop_
_entity.id
_entity.type
_entity.pdbx_description
1 polymer ?
#
loop_
_entity_poly.entity_id
_entity_poly.type
_entity_poly.pdbx_seq_one_letter_code
_entity_poly.pdbx_strand_id
1 'polypeptide(L)'
;MKKLLFATCCIAFLSASLGAAAQKKSVAKNVLTQTLNGKSWSADNGNGTFTNPLFYDEFSDPDIIRVGEDYYLAGTTMHSVPGLVILHSKDLVNWEFSSYCFDRFDDSDDFNLRNGKEAYGQGIWAPAIRYHNGKFYIFSNINGHGLQVYISDSAKGPWTHHKVNGDIYDLSVLFDEDGKIYAVHKYGNVTVTELKPDLSGPVEGSSKVVIPEGNAMGEGHHVYKINGMYYILSADYSPMGRMQCARSKSIWGPYETCVISERESYGYAAGWSVGNMGIGRPLPEDGFSFQNNKPNGLNLGCATIHQGGIVQAPDGKWWGVSMLDFNAVGRTVCLSPITWVDGWPYFGLEKNLGRSPRTWFKPNDMVKTPQAPYDRCDDFSGKTFKPVWQWNHNPNDKMWSLNKERKGWLRLHSMPAKQLLWAKNTLTQRAIGPVSYTSVKLDASRLKVGDEAGLGTINTPYASLGVVKTDKGLNLRCYDQNTNKEVWKPLAK
;
A
#
# COMPACT_ATOMS: atom_id res chain seq x y z
N MET A 1 -26.72 -14.21 13.74
CA MET A 1 -26.35 -15.07 12.62
C MET A 1 -25.19 -14.53 11.74
N LYS A 2 -24.36 -13.58 12.20
CA LYS A 2 -23.24 -13.00 11.43
C LYS A 2 -21.84 -13.39 11.94
N LYS A 3 -21.74 -14.38 12.84
CA LYS A 3 -20.45 -14.85 13.41
C LYS A 3 -19.85 -16.07 12.71
N LEU A 4 -20.45 -16.53 11.61
CA LEU A 4 -20.10 -17.84 11.03
C LEU A 4 -19.16 -17.81 9.80
N LEU A 5 -18.90 -16.65 9.19
CA LEU A 5 -18.19 -16.64 7.89
C LEU A 5 -16.65 -16.67 7.98
N PHE A 6 -16.05 -16.17 9.06
CA PHE A 6 -14.59 -16.20 9.21
C PHE A 6 -14.06 -17.52 9.79
N ALA A 7 -14.84 -18.17 10.65
CA ALA A 7 -14.51 -19.50 11.14
C ALA A 7 -14.56 -20.58 10.03
N THR A 8 -15.35 -20.35 8.99
CA THR A 8 -15.56 -21.33 7.90
C THR A 8 -14.34 -21.46 6.99
N CYS A 9 -13.53 -20.41 6.82
CA CYS A 9 -12.31 -20.48 5.98
C CYS A 9 -11.21 -21.35 6.62
N CYS A 10 -10.99 -21.28 7.91
CA CYS A 10 -10.00 -22.14 8.59
C CYS A 10 -10.52 -23.56 8.83
N ILE A 11 -11.82 -23.72 9.10
CA ILE A 11 -12.43 -25.03 9.37
C ILE A 11 -12.68 -25.84 8.08
N ALA A 12 -12.94 -25.20 6.95
CA ALA A 12 -13.07 -25.89 5.66
C ALA A 12 -11.78 -26.59 5.21
N PHE A 13 -10.62 -26.12 5.63
CA PHE A 13 -9.33 -26.76 5.34
C PHE A 13 -9.03 -27.98 6.23
N LEU A 14 -9.57 -28.04 7.44
CA LEU A 14 -9.33 -29.14 8.38
C LEU A 14 -10.38 -30.27 8.28
N SER A 15 -11.62 -29.96 7.88
CA SER A 15 -12.66 -30.97 7.74
C SER A 15 -12.69 -31.69 6.37
N ALA A 16 -12.04 -31.12 5.36
CA ALA A 16 -11.98 -31.67 4.01
C ALA A 16 -10.95 -32.80 3.82
N SER A 17 -10.11 -33.10 4.82
CA SER A 17 -9.03 -34.07 4.67
C SER A 17 -9.33 -35.50 5.19
N LEU A 18 -10.50 -35.79 5.72
CA LEU A 18 -10.75 -37.04 6.42
C LEU A 18 -11.84 -37.94 5.85
N GLY A 19 -12.37 -37.69 4.66
CA GLY A 19 -13.37 -38.62 4.17
C GLY A 19 -13.96 -38.36 2.79
N ALA A 20 -13.17 -38.24 1.75
CA ALA A 20 -13.63 -38.39 0.35
C ALA A 20 -12.44 -38.15 -0.62
N ALA A 21 -11.47 -39.04 -0.62
CA ALA A 21 -10.18 -38.81 -1.22
C ALA A 21 -10.11 -38.82 -2.76
N ALA A 22 -11.11 -39.29 -3.46
CA ALA A 22 -11.07 -39.43 -4.93
C ALA A 22 -11.86 -38.35 -5.70
N GLN A 23 -13.06 -38.02 -5.26
CA GLN A 23 -13.92 -37.09 -6.00
C GLN A 23 -13.66 -35.61 -5.67
N LYS A 24 -13.20 -35.31 -4.44
CA LYS A 24 -12.82 -33.95 -4.02
C LYS A 24 -11.45 -33.47 -4.55
N LYS A 25 -10.56 -34.39 -4.91
CA LYS A 25 -9.26 -34.02 -5.55
C LYS A 25 -9.45 -33.38 -6.93
N SER A 26 -10.46 -33.77 -7.71
CA SER A 26 -10.68 -33.18 -9.04
C SER A 26 -11.33 -31.81 -8.97
N VAL A 27 -12.28 -31.59 -8.05
CA VAL A 27 -12.96 -30.29 -7.90
C VAL A 27 -12.02 -29.24 -7.27
N ALA A 28 -11.28 -29.60 -6.22
CA ALA A 28 -10.30 -28.72 -5.63
C ALA A 28 -9.15 -28.40 -6.61
N LYS A 29 -8.70 -29.37 -7.38
CA LYS A 29 -7.68 -29.18 -8.41
C LYS A 29 -8.19 -28.29 -9.55
N ASN A 30 -9.45 -28.40 -9.95
CA ASN A 30 -10.04 -27.57 -10.98
C ASN A 30 -10.31 -26.14 -10.52
N VAL A 31 -10.80 -25.93 -9.30
CA VAL A 31 -10.99 -24.59 -8.74
C VAL A 31 -9.63 -23.92 -8.54
N LEU A 32 -8.66 -24.60 -7.96
CA LEU A 32 -7.30 -24.10 -7.81
C LEU A 32 -6.61 -23.83 -9.17
N THR A 33 -6.82 -24.70 -10.16
CA THR A 33 -6.22 -24.55 -11.48
C THR A 33 -6.87 -23.43 -12.29
N GLN A 34 -8.15 -23.18 -12.13
CA GLN A 34 -8.84 -22.05 -12.77
C GLN A 34 -8.53 -20.71 -12.10
N THR A 35 -8.36 -20.69 -10.78
CA THR A 35 -8.08 -19.47 -10.01
C THR A 35 -6.58 -19.19 -9.92
N LEU A 36 -5.74 -20.20 -10.06
CA LEU A 36 -4.30 -20.18 -9.82
C LEU A 36 -3.50 -20.51 -11.09
N ASN A 37 -3.94 -20.12 -12.26
CA ASN A 37 -3.11 -20.27 -13.47
C ASN A 37 -1.75 -19.53 -13.35
N GLY A 38 -1.22 -19.42 -12.12
CA GLY A 38 0.05 -18.81 -11.79
C GLY A 38 0.10 -17.31 -12.05
N LYS A 39 -1.01 -16.70 -12.43
CA LYS A 39 -1.06 -15.29 -12.76
C LYS A 39 -1.54 -14.49 -11.55
N SER A 40 -0.70 -13.58 -11.09
CA SER A 40 -1.10 -12.48 -10.23
C SER A 40 -2.18 -11.64 -10.93
N TRP A 41 -2.94 -10.86 -10.15
CA TRP A 41 -3.83 -9.86 -10.73
C TRP A 41 -3.06 -8.97 -11.70
N SER A 42 -3.65 -8.70 -12.86
CA SER A 42 -3.21 -7.68 -13.80
C SER A 42 -4.39 -6.80 -14.15
N ALA A 43 -4.19 -5.49 -14.11
CA ALA A 43 -5.19 -4.54 -14.55
C ALA A 43 -5.36 -4.54 -16.07
N ASP A 44 -4.33 -4.86 -16.83
CA ASP A 44 -4.37 -4.92 -18.30
C ASP A 44 -5.18 -6.11 -18.77
N ASN A 45 -6.27 -5.84 -19.51
CA ASN A 45 -7.15 -6.87 -20.05
C ASN A 45 -6.62 -7.50 -21.34
N GLY A 46 -5.49 -7.02 -21.89
CA GLY A 46 -4.89 -7.52 -23.12
C GLY A 46 -5.63 -7.15 -24.41
N ASN A 47 -6.59 -6.24 -24.35
CA ASN A 47 -7.44 -5.83 -25.47
C ASN A 47 -7.49 -4.29 -25.64
N GLY A 48 -6.50 -3.57 -25.12
CA GLY A 48 -6.44 -2.10 -25.13
C GLY A 48 -7.23 -1.43 -24.01
N THR A 49 -7.79 -2.21 -23.08
CA THR A 49 -8.47 -1.70 -21.89
C THR A 49 -7.78 -2.14 -20.61
N PHE A 50 -8.09 -1.46 -19.51
CA PHE A 50 -7.70 -1.86 -18.16
C PHE A 50 -8.90 -1.92 -17.23
N THR A 51 -8.76 -2.65 -16.12
CA THR A 51 -9.77 -2.75 -15.07
C THR A 51 -9.12 -2.44 -13.71
N ASN A 52 -9.69 -1.49 -12.97
CA ASN A 52 -9.26 -1.16 -11.62
C ASN A 52 -9.58 -2.26 -10.60
N PRO A 53 -8.78 -2.44 -9.55
CA PRO A 53 -7.59 -1.66 -9.21
C PRO A 53 -6.37 -2.04 -10.08
N LEU A 54 -5.38 -1.13 -10.17
CA LEU A 54 -4.12 -1.41 -10.88
C LEU A 54 -3.36 -2.57 -10.24
N PHE A 55 -3.34 -2.59 -8.90
CA PHE A 55 -2.78 -3.68 -8.10
C PHE A 55 -3.86 -4.18 -7.17
N TYR A 56 -4.00 -5.49 -7.05
CA TYR A 56 -4.93 -6.07 -6.09
C TYR A 56 -4.19 -6.47 -4.81
N ASP A 57 -3.37 -5.57 -4.31
CA ASP A 57 -2.62 -5.66 -3.06
C ASP A 57 -2.42 -4.27 -2.44
N GLU A 58 -1.89 -4.25 -1.24
CA GLU A 58 -1.61 -3.01 -0.50
C GLU A 58 -0.61 -2.13 -1.26
N PHE A 59 -1.02 -0.91 -1.58
CA PHE A 59 -0.16 0.16 -2.08
C PHE A 59 -0.76 1.51 -1.69
N SER A 60 -0.56 1.88 -0.42
CA SER A 60 -1.14 3.09 0.15
C SER A 60 -0.42 4.36 -0.29
N ASP A 61 -1.17 5.45 -0.23
CA ASP A 61 -0.67 6.82 -0.34
C ASP A 61 0.18 7.05 -1.61
N PRO A 62 -0.35 6.71 -2.79
CA PRO A 62 0.43 6.75 -4.02
C PRO A 62 0.73 8.19 -4.44
N ASP A 63 2.00 8.50 -4.72
CA ASP A 63 2.39 9.71 -5.43
C ASP A 63 3.04 9.37 -6.77
N ILE A 64 2.71 10.12 -7.81
CA ILE A 64 3.07 9.84 -9.19
C ILE A 64 3.73 11.00 -9.88
N ILE A 65 4.75 10.69 -10.68
CA ILE A 65 5.37 11.64 -11.61
C ILE A 65 5.57 11.03 -13.00
N ARG A 66 5.74 11.90 -13.99
CA ARG A 66 6.23 11.55 -15.32
C ARG A 66 7.58 12.19 -15.59
N VAL A 67 8.51 11.40 -16.14
CA VAL A 67 9.81 11.88 -16.61
C VAL A 67 10.00 11.40 -18.04
N GLY A 68 9.90 12.31 -18.99
CA GLY A 68 9.89 11.96 -20.41
C GLY A 68 8.65 11.11 -20.77
N GLU A 69 8.87 9.87 -21.21
CA GLU A 69 7.82 8.90 -21.53
C GLU A 69 7.56 7.89 -20.41
N ASP A 70 8.28 8.02 -19.30
CA ASP A 70 8.26 7.10 -18.17
C ASP A 70 7.44 7.66 -17.02
N TYR A 71 6.72 6.77 -16.33
CA TYR A 71 5.96 7.09 -15.13
C TYR A 71 6.57 6.37 -13.93
N TYR A 72 6.60 7.05 -12.81
CA TYR A 72 7.11 6.52 -11.56
C TYR A 72 6.08 6.72 -10.44
N LEU A 73 5.87 5.67 -9.66
CA LEU A 73 4.91 5.64 -8.56
C LEU A 73 5.65 5.27 -7.28
N ALA A 74 5.49 6.07 -6.25
CA ALA A 74 5.99 5.79 -4.90
C ALA A 74 4.81 5.47 -3.97
N GLY A 75 5.04 4.61 -2.99
CA GLY A 75 4.02 4.20 -2.03
C GLY A 75 4.55 3.93 -0.63
N THR A 76 3.64 3.96 0.33
CA THR A 76 3.85 3.66 1.74
C THR A 76 4.36 2.23 1.95
N THR A 77 5.27 2.03 2.90
CA THR A 77 5.73 0.70 3.32
C THR A 77 5.62 0.46 4.83
N MET A 78 5.17 1.45 5.58
CA MET A 78 4.99 1.39 7.04
C MET A 78 6.26 0.93 7.77
N HIS A 79 6.17 -0.11 8.58
CA HIS A 79 7.27 -0.72 9.32
C HIS A 79 8.08 -1.73 8.50
N SER A 80 7.62 -2.04 7.29
CA SER A 80 8.24 -3.07 6.44
C SER A 80 9.48 -2.55 5.74
N VAL A 81 10.54 -3.38 5.74
CA VAL A 81 11.80 -3.08 5.08
C VAL A 81 12.22 -4.22 4.14
N PRO A 82 12.82 -3.92 2.99
CA PRO A 82 13.19 -2.62 2.41
C PRO A 82 12.03 -1.65 2.30
N GLY A 83 12.29 -0.33 2.34
CA GLY A 83 11.24 0.69 2.42
C GLY A 83 11.27 1.73 1.31
N LEU A 84 10.14 2.40 1.15
CA LEU A 84 9.84 3.36 0.09
C LEU A 84 9.96 2.72 -1.29
N VAL A 85 8.93 1.94 -1.63
CA VAL A 85 8.85 1.25 -2.92
C VAL A 85 8.62 2.23 -4.06
N ILE A 86 9.37 2.02 -5.15
CA ILE A 86 9.21 2.75 -6.40
C ILE A 86 8.91 1.76 -7.51
N LEU A 87 7.83 2.04 -8.24
CA LEU A 87 7.43 1.32 -9.42
C LEU A 87 7.63 2.19 -10.67
N HIS A 88 7.82 1.56 -11.80
CA HIS A 88 7.99 2.17 -13.11
C HIS A 88 6.94 1.65 -14.09
N SER A 89 6.46 2.51 -14.99
CA SER A 89 5.52 2.16 -16.06
C SER A 89 5.77 2.98 -17.32
N LYS A 90 5.38 2.43 -18.47
CA LYS A 90 5.32 3.11 -19.76
C LYS A 90 3.89 3.48 -20.17
N ASP A 91 2.87 2.96 -19.48
CA ASP A 91 1.47 3.11 -19.91
C ASP A 91 0.48 3.38 -18.76
N LEU A 92 0.98 3.61 -17.53
CA LEU A 92 0.18 3.81 -16.31
C LEU A 92 -0.63 2.60 -15.83
N VAL A 93 -0.65 1.51 -16.58
CA VAL A 93 -1.44 0.31 -16.29
C VAL A 93 -0.55 -0.87 -15.93
N ASN A 94 0.52 -1.05 -16.69
CA ASN A 94 1.51 -2.10 -16.52
C ASN A 94 2.70 -1.55 -15.74
N TRP A 95 2.93 -2.06 -14.54
CA TRP A 95 3.94 -1.59 -13.63
C TRP A 95 4.98 -2.67 -13.37
N GLU A 96 6.22 -2.27 -13.26
CA GLU A 96 7.34 -3.11 -12.83
C GLU A 96 8.02 -2.49 -11.61
N PHE A 97 8.61 -3.34 -10.79
CA PHE A 97 9.42 -2.91 -9.65
C PHE A 97 10.66 -2.18 -10.15
N SER A 98 10.93 -0.99 -9.62
CA SER A 98 12.14 -0.22 -9.91
C SER A 98 13.17 -0.35 -8.78
N SER A 99 12.83 0.10 -7.58
CA SER A 99 13.72 0.02 -6.41
C SER A 99 12.97 0.19 -5.09
N TYR A 100 13.70 -0.07 -4.00
CA TYR A 100 13.45 0.52 -2.70
C TYR A 100 14.49 1.61 -2.42
N CYS A 101 14.14 2.61 -1.61
CA CYS A 101 15.09 3.68 -1.25
C CYS A 101 16.13 3.22 -0.23
N PHE A 102 15.80 2.22 0.59
CA PHE A 102 16.71 1.68 1.61
C PHE A 102 16.35 0.23 1.96
N ASP A 103 17.36 -0.51 2.39
CA ASP A 103 17.20 -1.91 2.82
C ASP A 103 16.79 -2.04 4.28
N ARG A 104 17.17 -1.06 5.11
CA ARG A 104 16.89 -0.96 6.55
C ARG A 104 16.64 0.48 6.92
N PHE A 105 15.73 0.68 7.83
CA PHE A 105 15.61 1.97 8.49
C PHE A 105 16.64 2.07 9.63
N ASP A 106 16.94 3.29 10.05
CA ASP A 106 17.92 3.64 11.06
C ASP A 106 17.98 2.71 12.28
N ASP A 107 19.07 2.76 13.03
CA ASP A 107 19.23 1.99 14.28
C ASP A 107 18.37 2.58 15.41
N SER A 108 17.06 2.44 15.28
CA SER A 108 16.05 2.85 16.26
C SER A 108 15.47 1.66 17.01
N ASP A 109 14.95 1.87 18.22
CA ASP A 109 14.41 0.80 19.03
C ASP A 109 13.14 0.19 18.46
N ASP A 110 12.27 1.01 17.87
CA ASP A 110 10.99 0.61 17.33
C ASP A 110 11.17 -0.24 16.06
N PHE A 111 11.96 0.22 15.08
CA PHE A 111 12.26 -0.59 13.89
C PHE A 111 13.13 -1.81 14.19
N ASN A 112 13.85 -1.82 15.29
CA ASN A 112 14.65 -2.97 15.71
C ASN A 112 13.96 -3.86 16.76
N LEU A 113 12.70 -3.60 17.10
CA LEU A 113 11.94 -4.34 18.12
C LEU A 113 12.74 -4.49 19.43
N ARG A 114 13.32 -3.40 19.91
CA ARG A 114 14.12 -3.34 21.14
C ARG A 114 13.38 -2.60 22.25
N ASN A 115 13.70 -2.91 23.50
CA ASN A 115 13.18 -2.22 24.68
C ASN A 115 11.65 -2.14 24.74
N GLY A 116 10.96 -3.14 24.18
CA GLY A 116 9.50 -3.21 24.15
C GLY A 116 8.83 -2.24 23.16
N LYS A 117 9.62 -1.57 22.32
CA LYS A 117 9.12 -0.70 21.26
C LYS A 117 8.92 -1.46 19.96
N GLU A 118 8.00 -0.97 19.10
CA GLU A 118 7.66 -1.51 17.80
C GLU A 118 7.06 -0.41 16.92
N ALA A 119 7.06 -0.62 15.62
CA ALA A 119 6.55 0.32 14.62
C ALA A 119 5.43 -0.28 13.76
N TYR A 120 4.75 -1.36 14.20
CA TYR A 120 3.73 -2.03 13.40
C TYR A 120 2.61 -1.08 13.00
N GLY A 121 2.36 -0.96 11.68
CA GLY A 121 1.38 -0.03 11.12
C GLY A 121 1.77 1.45 11.20
N GLN A 122 2.96 1.75 11.72
CA GLN A 122 3.55 3.08 11.82
C GLN A 122 4.79 3.16 10.91
N GLY A 123 5.54 4.23 11.03
CA GLY A 123 6.83 4.38 10.37
C GLY A 123 6.74 5.13 9.05
N ILE A 124 6.93 4.44 7.95
CA ILE A 124 7.13 5.03 6.62
C ILE A 124 5.78 5.24 5.93
N TRP A 125 5.20 6.44 6.08
CA TRP A 125 3.93 6.84 5.48
C TRP A 125 4.14 7.79 4.30
N ALA A 126 3.11 7.95 3.48
CA ALA A 126 2.88 8.95 2.44
C ALA A 126 4.15 9.58 1.84
N PRO A 127 4.81 8.92 0.89
CA PRO A 127 5.95 9.50 0.21
C PRO A 127 5.52 10.55 -0.81
N ALA A 128 6.37 11.57 -1.02
CA ALA A 128 6.29 12.45 -2.16
C ALA A 128 7.46 12.18 -3.11
N ILE A 129 7.18 11.81 -4.35
CA ILE A 129 8.20 11.62 -5.39
C ILE A 129 8.29 12.87 -6.28
N ARG A 130 9.51 13.33 -6.55
CA ARG A 130 9.76 14.48 -7.45
C ARG A 130 10.96 14.21 -8.35
N TYR A 131 10.96 14.87 -9.51
CA TYR A 131 12.10 14.90 -10.41
C TYR A 131 12.45 16.34 -10.68
N HIS A 132 13.67 16.73 -10.34
CA HIS A 132 14.14 18.10 -10.51
C HIS A 132 15.63 18.11 -10.84
N ASN A 133 16.04 18.90 -11.84
CA ASN A 133 17.42 19.06 -12.26
C ASN A 133 18.17 17.74 -12.47
N GLY A 134 17.54 16.77 -13.14
CA GLY A 134 18.16 15.49 -13.47
C GLY A 134 18.17 14.47 -12.34
N LYS A 135 17.56 14.76 -11.18
CA LYS A 135 17.55 13.90 -10.00
C LYS A 135 16.14 13.56 -9.55
N PHE A 136 16.01 12.36 -9.02
CA PHE A 136 14.83 11.91 -8.30
C PHE A 136 14.97 12.24 -6.82
N TYR A 137 13.88 12.68 -6.21
CA TYR A 137 13.74 12.96 -4.78
C TYR A 137 12.55 12.21 -4.23
N ILE A 138 12.75 11.53 -3.12
CA ILE A 138 11.67 10.94 -2.34
C ILE A 138 11.69 11.57 -0.96
N PHE A 139 10.58 12.18 -0.59
CA PHE A 139 10.36 12.75 0.74
C PHE A 139 9.37 11.87 1.49
N SER A 140 9.64 11.56 2.74
CA SER A 140 8.70 10.86 3.61
C SER A 140 8.90 11.29 5.05
N ASN A 141 7.84 11.73 5.69
CA ASN A 141 7.87 11.99 7.13
C ASN A 141 7.63 10.68 7.86
N ILE A 142 8.69 10.15 8.47
CA ILE A 142 8.63 8.86 9.16
C ILE A 142 8.24 9.08 10.62
N ASN A 143 7.17 8.43 11.06
CA ASN A 143 6.58 8.62 12.38
C ASN A 143 7.61 8.46 13.50
N GLY A 144 7.76 9.50 14.33
CA GLY A 144 8.74 9.54 15.40
C GLY A 144 10.19 9.81 14.97
N HIS A 145 10.46 9.88 13.66
CA HIS A 145 11.81 10.05 13.11
C HIS A 145 11.97 11.31 12.25
N GLY A 146 10.86 12.02 11.95
CA GLY A 146 10.84 13.25 11.18
C GLY A 146 11.03 13.04 9.67
N LEU A 147 11.19 14.13 8.94
CA LEU A 147 11.28 14.10 7.50
C LEU A 147 12.62 13.51 7.01
N GLN A 148 12.51 12.54 6.13
CA GLN A 148 13.64 11.90 5.45
C GLN A 148 13.61 12.24 3.96
N VAL A 149 14.77 12.42 3.35
CA VAL A 149 14.93 12.67 1.92
C VAL A 149 15.89 11.66 1.32
N TYR A 150 15.48 11.06 0.23
CA TYR A 150 16.29 10.14 -0.56
C TYR A 150 16.49 10.75 -1.95
N ILE A 151 17.74 10.81 -2.42
CA ILE A 151 18.11 11.46 -3.68
C ILE A 151 18.90 10.48 -4.53
N SER A 152 18.58 10.42 -5.84
CA SER A 152 19.29 9.59 -6.80
C SER A 152 19.26 10.19 -8.21
N ASP A 153 20.25 9.87 -9.02
CA ASP A 153 20.25 10.18 -10.46
C ASP A 153 19.34 9.24 -11.26
N SER A 154 18.89 8.15 -10.63
CA SER A 154 18.04 7.12 -11.25
C SER A 154 16.97 6.61 -10.30
N ALA A 155 15.76 6.36 -10.81
CA ALA A 155 14.71 5.69 -10.04
C ALA A 155 15.07 4.24 -9.60
N LYS A 156 16.17 3.69 -10.12
CA LYS A 156 16.72 2.40 -9.70
C LYS A 156 17.75 2.53 -8.57
N GLY A 157 18.02 3.75 -8.12
CA GLY A 157 19.08 4.02 -7.16
C GLY A 157 20.49 3.99 -7.81
N PRO A 158 21.56 3.96 -7.01
CA PRO A 158 21.52 3.96 -5.55
C PRO A 158 20.99 5.29 -4.98
N TRP A 159 20.36 5.22 -3.81
CA TRP A 159 19.81 6.38 -3.13
C TRP A 159 20.75 6.87 -2.04
N THR A 160 20.98 8.17 -2.02
CA THR A 160 21.61 8.86 -0.89
C THR A 160 20.52 9.37 0.04
N HIS A 161 20.74 9.30 1.33
CA HIS A 161 19.77 9.63 2.35
C HIS A 161 20.29 10.72 3.26
N HIS A 162 19.42 11.64 3.64
CA HIS A 162 19.66 12.55 4.76
C HIS A 162 18.36 12.91 5.47
N LYS A 163 18.48 13.23 6.74
CA LYS A 163 17.37 13.67 7.57
C LYS A 163 17.23 15.18 7.45
N VAL A 164 16.01 15.64 7.21
CA VAL A 164 15.64 17.06 7.23
C VAL A 164 15.16 17.42 8.62
N ASN A 165 15.64 18.52 9.18
CA ASN A 165 15.16 18.99 10.46
C ASN A 165 13.69 19.43 10.36
N GLY A 166 12.86 18.93 11.27
CA GLY A 166 11.43 19.21 11.33
C GLY A 166 10.56 17.99 11.12
N ASP A 167 9.33 18.11 11.57
CA ASP A 167 8.27 17.15 11.35
C ASP A 167 7.26 17.77 10.38
N ILE A 168 7.18 17.21 9.18
CA ILE A 168 6.36 17.73 8.08
C ILE A 168 5.43 16.62 7.61
N TYR A 169 4.36 16.43 8.39
CA TYR A 169 3.41 15.33 8.23
C TYR A 169 2.67 15.38 6.90
N ASP A 170 2.65 14.25 6.21
CA ASP A 170 1.85 13.94 5.01
C ASP A 170 2.05 14.97 3.90
N LEU A 171 3.32 15.18 3.57
CA LEU A 171 3.75 16.28 2.73
C LEU A 171 3.68 15.99 1.24
N SER A 172 3.51 17.07 0.49
CA SER A 172 3.86 17.16 -0.92
C SER A 172 4.88 18.28 -1.14
N VAL A 173 5.79 18.11 -2.08
CA VAL A 173 6.87 19.08 -2.35
C VAL A 173 6.76 19.63 -3.76
N LEU A 174 6.98 20.94 -3.90
CA LEU A 174 7.07 21.64 -5.17
C LEU A 174 8.44 22.33 -5.28
N PHE A 175 9.20 21.98 -6.29
CA PHE A 175 10.32 22.78 -6.78
C PHE A 175 9.73 23.82 -7.74
N ASP A 176 9.62 25.08 -7.28
CA ASP A 176 8.93 26.11 -8.06
C ASP A 176 9.87 26.83 -9.02
N GLU A 177 9.30 27.47 -10.02
CA GLU A 177 10.01 28.27 -11.03
C GLU A 177 10.68 29.52 -10.45
N ASP A 178 10.27 29.96 -9.27
CA ASP A 178 10.91 31.06 -8.52
C ASP A 178 12.24 30.63 -7.85
N GLY A 179 12.63 29.37 -8.01
CA GLY A 179 13.85 28.78 -7.46
C GLY A 179 13.71 28.33 -6.00
N LYS A 180 12.52 28.39 -5.42
CA LYS A 180 12.24 27.96 -4.06
C LYS A 180 11.63 26.57 -4.01
N ILE A 181 11.70 25.98 -2.83
CA ILE A 181 11.14 24.64 -2.55
C ILE A 181 10.04 24.80 -1.50
N TYR A 182 8.84 24.39 -1.84
CA TYR A 182 7.69 24.48 -0.96
C TYR A 182 7.20 23.09 -0.55
N ALA A 183 6.93 22.90 0.74
CA ALA A 183 6.21 21.74 1.27
C ALA A 183 4.78 22.15 1.63
N VAL A 184 3.81 21.40 1.12
CA VAL A 184 2.39 21.49 1.52
C VAL A 184 2.10 20.29 2.41
N HIS A 185 1.58 20.51 3.62
CA HIS A 185 1.51 19.47 4.63
C HIS A 185 0.44 19.73 5.69
N LYS A 186 0.33 18.83 6.67
CA LYS A 186 -0.60 18.78 7.82
C LYS A 186 -2.01 18.27 7.46
N TYR A 187 -2.72 17.92 8.50
CA TYR A 187 -4.12 17.54 8.46
C TYR A 187 -5.01 18.77 8.76
N GLY A 188 -6.04 18.98 7.98
CA GLY A 188 -7.09 19.98 8.21
C GLY A 188 -6.66 21.42 7.96
N ASN A 189 -5.65 21.89 8.65
CA ASN A 189 -5.01 23.19 8.42
C ASN A 189 -3.90 23.06 7.38
N VAL A 190 -4.24 23.17 6.10
CA VAL A 190 -3.22 23.05 5.03
C VAL A 190 -2.18 24.12 5.18
N THR A 191 -0.95 23.71 5.41
CA THR A 191 0.17 24.58 5.70
C THR A 191 1.17 24.53 4.54
N VAL A 192 1.64 25.68 4.11
CA VAL A 192 2.79 25.81 3.20
C VAL A 192 4.01 26.23 4.01
N THR A 193 5.13 25.57 3.77
CA THR A 193 6.43 25.86 4.39
C THR A 193 7.49 25.91 3.31
N GLU A 194 8.30 26.96 3.27
CA GLU A 194 9.47 27.03 2.40
C GLU A 194 10.58 26.17 3.01
N LEU A 195 11.17 25.29 2.20
CA LEU A 195 12.35 24.50 2.57
C LEU A 195 13.63 25.20 2.07
N LYS A 196 14.70 25.03 2.84
CA LYS A 196 16.02 25.52 2.41
C LYS A 196 16.47 24.80 1.14
N PRO A 197 17.23 25.47 0.25
CA PRO A 197 17.68 24.87 -1.02
C PRO A 197 18.53 23.60 -0.84
N ASP A 198 19.27 23.51 0.26
CA ASP A 198 20.07 22.33 0.62
C ASP A 198 19.26 21.24 1.32
N LEU A 199 17.96 21.43 1.49
CA LEU A 199 17.04 20.53 2.18
C LEU A 199 17.44 20.23 3.64
N SER A 200 18.22 21.12 4.30
CA SER A 200 18.61 20.93 5.70
C SER A 200 17.47 21.17 6.69
N GLY A 201 16.40 21.83 6.27
CA GLY A 201 15.23 22.11 7.10
C GLY A 201 14.32 23.19 6.51
N PRO A 202 13.28 23.56 7.23
CA PRO A 202 12.43 24.70 6.91
C PRO A 202 13.22 26.02 6.95
N VAL A 203 12.83 26.98 6.12
CA VAL A 203 13.20 28.38 6.31
C VAL A 203 12.45 28.91 7.53
N GLU A 204 13.18 29.51 8.46
CA GLU A 204 12.60 30.00 9.71
C GLU A 204 11.47 31.02 9.46
N GLY A 205 10.35 30.85 10.15
CA GLY A 205 9.18 31.74 10.04
C GLY A 205 8.39 31.61 8.73
N SER A 206 8.76 30.71 7.82
CA SER A 206 8.09 30.58 6.51
C SER A 206 6.76 29.82 6.56
N SER A 207 6.49 29.05 7.61
CA SER A 207 5.28 28.23 7.71
C SER A 207 4.02 29.09 7.85
N LYS A 208 3.05 28.88 6.96
CA LYS A 208 1.78 29.60 6.95
C LYS A 208 0.62 28.66 6.65
N VAL A 209 -0.44 28.73 7.45
CA VAL A 209 -1.72 28.12 7.11
C VAL A 209 -2.32 28.88 5.92
N VAL A 210 -2.49 28.18 4.79
CA VAL A 210 -3.02 28.77 3.55
C VAL A 210 -4.50 28.40 3.33
N ILE A 211 -4.95 27.27 3.91
CA ILE A 211 -6.36 26.86 3.93
C ILE A 211 -6.64 26.42 5.36
N PRO A 212 -7.48 27.14 6.10
CA PRO A 212 -7.80 26.80 7.49
C PRO A 212 -8.70 25.55 7.56
N GLU A 213 -8.72 24.92 8.71
CA GLU A 213 -9.59 23.78 9.02
C GLU A 213 -11.06 24.11 8.74
N GLY A 214 -11.85 23.10 8.35
CA GLY A 214 -13.27 23.26 8.01
C GLY A 214 -13.55 23.43 6.52
N ASN A 215 -12.53 23.50 5.67
CA ASN A 215 -12.67 23.57 4.20
C ASN A 215 -12.61 22.22 3.50
N ALA A 216 -12.82 21.12 4.23
CA ALA A 216 -12.80 19.75 3.75
C ALA A 216 -11.46 19.29 3.11
N MET A 217 -10.40 20.07 3.23
CA MET A 217 -9.05 19.72 2.82
C MET A 217 -8.38 18.96 3.96
N GLY A 218 -8.48 17.63 3.97
CA GLY A 218 -7.99 16.77 5.05
C GLY A 218 -6.46 16.60 5.03
N GLU A 219 -5.99 15.55 4.39
CA GLU A 219 -4.56 15.19 4.30
C GLU A 219 -4.22 14.59 2.92
N GLY A 220 -3.06 13.99 2.74
CA GLY A 220 -2.67 13.39 1.46
C GLY A 220 -2.48 14.43 0.37
N HIS A 221 -1.77 15.51 0.69
CA HIS A 221 -1.65 16.63 -0.22
C HIS A 221 -0.77 16.30 -1.43
N HIS A 222 -1.19 16.80 -2.61
CA HIS A 222 -0.40 16.78 -3.83
C HIS A 222 -0.41 18.17 -4.46
N VAL A 223 0.75 18.84 -4.47
CA VAL A 223 0.88 20.21 -4.97
C VAL A 223 1.46 20.24 -6.38
N TYR A 224 0.84 21.06 -7.22
CA TYR A 224 1.24 21.28 -8.61
C TYR A 224 1.21 22.77 -8.95
N LYS A 225 2.04 23.16 -9.95
CA LYS A 225 1.88 24.42 -10.67
C LYS A 225 1.59 24.09 -12.12
N ILE A 226 0.40 24.44 -12.59
CA ILE A 226 -0.10 24.10 -13.93
C ILE A 226 -0.59 25.38 -14.58
N ASN A 227 0.04 25.79 -15.70
CA ASN A 227 -0.31 27.01 -16.45
C ASN A 227 -0.32 28.27 -15.53
N GLY A 228 0.64 28.37 -14.63
CA GLY A 228 0.78 29.51 -13.69
C GLY A 228 -0.19 29.53 -12.51
N MET A 229 -1.02 28.49 -12.38
CA MET A 229 -1.95 28.31 -11.25
C MET A 229 -1.43 27.20 -10.34
N TYR A 230 -1.46 27.43 -9.02
CA TYR A 230 -1.15 26.42 -8.02
C TYR A 230 -2.39 25.60 -7.70
N TYR A 231 -2.22 24.29 -7.62
CA TYR A 231 -3.24 23.33 -7.28
C TYR A 231 -2.76 22.49 -6.10
N ILE A 232 -3.64 22.26 -5.13
CA ILE A 232 -3.42 21.34 -4.03
C ILE A 232 -4.56 20.33 -4.04
N LEU A 233 -4.26 19.08 -4.33
CA LEU A 233 -5.21 17.97 -4.18
C LEU A 233 -5.08 17.43 -2.76
N SER A 234 -6.18 17.03 -2.16
CA SER A 234 -6.21 16.45 -0.80
C SER A 234 -7.33 15.45 -0.67
N ALA A 235 -7.21 14.56 0.32
CA ALA A 235 -8.28 13.68 0.72
C ALA A 235 -9.17 14.33 1.76
N ASP A 236 -10.49 14.19 1.61
CA ASP A 236 -11.49 14.54 2.61
C ASP A 236 -12.09 13.27 3.23
N TYR A 237 -11.94 13.09 4.52
CA TYR A 237 -12.43 11.90 5.23
C TYR A 237 -13.75 12.10 5.99
N SER A 238 -14.34 13.31 5.95
CA SER A 238 -15.57 13.61 6.70
C SER A 238 -16.76 13.82 5.76
N PRO A 239 -17.80 12.98 5.79
CA PRO A 239 -17.93 11.69 6.50
C PRO A 239 -17.38 10.51 5.71
N MET A 240 -17.00 10.71 4.46
CA MET A 240 -16.51 9.68 3.53
C MET A 240 -15.33 10.20 2.73
N GLY A 241 -14.37 9.33 2.39
CA GLY A 241 -13.26 9.68 1.53
C GLY A 241 -13.72 10.19 0.16
N ARG A 242 -13.09 11.27 -0.30
CA ARG A 242 -13.21 11.84 -1.64
C ARG A 242 -12.02 12.74 -1.91
N MET A 243 -11.81 13.10 -3.17
CA MET A 243 -10.78 14.04 -3.56
C MET A 243 -11.33 15.47 -3.55
N GLN A 244 -10.58 16.34 -2.91
CA GLN A 244 -10.75 17.78 -2.93
C GLN A 244 -9.60 18.41 -3.72
N CYS A 245 -9.85 19.57 -4.31
CA CYS A 245 -8.83 20.38 -4.95
C CYS A 245 -8.97 21.82 -4.51
N ALA A 246 -7.85 22.43 -4.19
CA ALA A 246 -7.74 23.87 -4.00
C ALA A 246 -6.89 24.48 -5.10
N ARG A 247 -7.19 25.71 -5.55
CA ARG A 247 -6.37 26.43 -6.53
C ARG A 247 -6.19 27.90 -6.17
N SER A 248 -5.04 28.45 -6.57
CA SER A 248 -4.69 29.86 -6.34
C SER A 248 -3.66 30.35 -7.36
N LYS A 249 -3.61 31.65 -7.60
CA LYS A 249 -2.53 32.29 -8.39
C LYS A 249 -1.24 32.44 -7.61
N SER A 250 -1.28 32.26 -6.30
CA SER A 250 -0.11 32.33 -5.41
C SER A 250 -0.04 31.10 -4.54
N ILE A 251 1.15 30.54 -4.32
CA ILE A 251 1.34 29.41 -3.38
C ILE A 251 0.88 29.76 -1.96
N TRP A 252 0.84 31.03 -1.63
CA TRP A 252 0.42 31.55 -0.33
C TRP A 252 -1.08 31.87 -0.24
N GLY A 253 -1.86 31.56 -1.30
CA GLY A 253 -3.29 31.83 -1.40
C GLY A 253 -3.61 33.28 -1.79
N PRO A 254 -4.91 33.71 -1.69
CA PRO A 254 -6.01 32.90 -1.20
C PRO A 254 -6.39 31.75 -2.13
N TYR A 255 -6.86 30.65 -1.57
CA TYR A 255 -7.29 29.47 -2.30
C TYR A 255 -8.82 29.40 -2.37
N GLU A 256 -9.35 29.01 -3.51
CA GLU A 256 -10.69 28.48 -3.69
C GLU A 256 -10.67 26.96 -3.75
N THR A 257 -11.75 26.31 -3.31
CA THR A 257 -11.79 24.85 -3.19
C THR A 257 -12.96 24.25 -3.97
N CYS A 258 -12.76 23.03 -4.47
CA CYS A 258 -13.77 22.28 -5.22
C CYS A 258 -13.63 20.78 -4.94
N VAL A 259 -14.77 20.10 -4.83
CA VAL A 259 -14.82 18.63 -4.80
C VAL A 259 -14.60 18.12 -6.21
N ILE A 260 -13.60 17.29 -6.40
CA ILE A 260 -13.19 16.75 -7.71
C ILE A 260 -13.45 15.24 -7.87
N SER A 261 -13.94 14.58 -6.82
CA SER A 261 -14.48 13.22 -6.90
C SER A 261 -15.73 13.09 -6.06
N GLU A 262 -16.63 12.21 -6.49
CA GLU A 262 -17.84 11.88 -5.77
C GLU A 262 -17.58 10.83 -4.69
N ARG A 263 -18.51 10.71 -3.75
CA ARG A 263 -18.52 9.68 -2.71
C ARG A 263 -18.89 8.30 -3.23
N GLU A 264 -19.14 8.20 -4.50
CA GLU A 264 -19.46 6.98 -5.23
C GLU A 264 -18.46 6.75 -6.33
N SER A 265 -17.97 5.51 -6.43
CA SER A 265 -17.20 5.03 -7.57
C SER A 265 -17.66 3.64 -7.92
N TYR A 266 -17.50 3.22 -9.16
CA TYR A 266 -17.95 1.91 -9.65
C TYR A 266 -19.44 1.59 -9.39
N GLY A 267 -20.27 2.61 -9.15
CA GLY A 267 -21.67 2.42 -8.77
C GLY A 267 -21.88 2.04 -7.31
N TYR A 268 -20.91 2.27 -6.44
CA TYR A 268 -21.02 2.10 -4.99
C TYR A 268 -21.05 3.44 -4.27
N ALA A 269 -21.96 3.56 -3.33
CA ALA A 269 -21.79 4.50 -2.25
C ALA A 269 -20.88 3.88 -1.20
N ALA A 270 -19.72 4.47 -1.05
CA ALA A 270 -18.74 3.98 -0.12
C ALA A 270 -18.73 4.82 1.13
N GLY A 271 -18.46 4.65 2.18
CA GLY A 271 -18.41 5.52 3.33
C GLY A 271 -18.28 4.77 4.62
N TRP A 272 -18.79 3.56 4.62
CA TRP A 272 -18.71 2.73 5.79
C TRP A 272 -17.26 2.36 6.13
N SER A 273 -16.42 2.11 5.13
CA SER A 273 -15.05 1.69 5.35
C SER A 273 -14.23 2.80 6.00
N VAL A 274 -14.38 4.02 5.55
CA VAL A 274 -13.72 5.18 6.16
C VAL A 274 -14.22 5.38 7.60
N GLY A 275 -15.52 5.28 7.82
CA GLY A 275 -16.10 5.38 9.16
C GLY A 275 -15.71 4.23 10.10
N ASN A 276 -15.31 3.09 9.56
CA ASN A 276 -15.00 1.86 10.31
C ASN A 276 -13.52 1.44 10.25
N MET A 277 -12.64 2.27 9.76
CA MET A 277 -11.19 1.98 9.64
C MET A 277 -10.50 1.74 11.00
N GLY A 278 -10.95 0.72 11.72
CA GLY A 278 -10.42 0.36 13.03
C GLY A 278 -10.70 1.33 14.17
N ILE A 279 -11.43 2.40 13.92
CA ILE A 279 -11.72 3.42 14.94
C ILE A 279 -13.05 3.19 15.68
N GLY A 280 -13.68 2.04 15.46
CA GLY A 280 -14.86 1.63 16.22
C GLY A 280 -16.08 2.52 16.09
N ARG A 281 -16.15 3.36 15.07
CA ARG A 281 -17.32 4.22 14.84
C ARG A 281 -18.49 3.39 14.32
N PRO A 282 -19.67 3.51 14.88
CA PRO A 282 -20.87 2.86 14.36
C PRO A 282 -21.19 3.42 12.96
N LEU A 283 -21.84 2.59 12.15
CA LEU A 283 -22.44 3.07 10.90
C LEU A 283 -23.45 4.17 11.19
N PRO A 284 -23.61 5.18 10.31
CA PRO A 284 -24.62 6.19 10.47
C PRO A 284 -26.02 5.61 10.69
N GLU A 285 -26.79 6.20 11.59
CA GLU A 285 -28.15 5.75 11.94
C GLU A 285 -29.17 6.00 10.82
N ASP A 286 -28.84 6.82 9.82
CA ASP A 286 -29.67 7.13 8.65
C ASP A 286 -29.89 5.93 7.72
N GLY A 287 -29.38 4.77 8.09
CA GLY A 287 -29.51 3.56 7.30
C GLY A 287 -28.59 3.52 6.08
N PHE A 288 -27.80 4.55 5.86
CA PHE A 288 -26.78 4.52 4.84
C PHE A 288 -25.69 3.56 5.27
N SER A 289 -25.64 2.41 4.65
CA SER A 289 -24.60 1.46 4.85
C SER A 289 -24.07 0.97 3.51
N PHE A 290 -22.78 0.77 3.46
CA PHE A 290 -22.16 0.13 2.32
C PHE A 290 -22.86 -1.19 1.96
N GLN A 291 -23.31 -1.94 2.95
CA GLN A 291 -23.98 -3.22 2.73
C GLN A 291 -25.32 -3.09 2.02
N ASN A 292 -26.02 -2.01 2.22
CA ASN A 292 -27.30 -1.74 1.56
C ASN A 292 -27.11 -1.32 0.10
N ASN A 293 -25.92 -0.86 -0.26
CA ASN A 293 -25.58 -0.39 -1.59
C ASN A 293 -24.74 -1.38 -2.41
N LYS A 294 -24.62 -2.61 -1.95
CA LYS A 294 -23.88 -3.66 -2.67
C LYS A 294 -24.57 -4.06 -3.96
N PRO A 295 -24.00 -3.85 -5.13
CA PRO A 295 -24.49 -4.51 -6.32
C PRO A 295 -24.24 -6.01 -6.22
N ASN A 296 -25.24 -6.83 -6.56
CA ASN A 296 -25.14 -8.30 -6.62
C ASN A 296 -24.62 -8.96 -5.34
N GLY A 297 -24.80 -8.34 -4.19
CA GLY A 297 -24.35 -8.88 -2.92
C GLY A 297 -22.83 -8.95 -2.71
N LEU A 298 -22.03 -8.45 -3.64
CA LEU A 298 -20.58 -8.42 -3.54
C LEU A 298 -20.13 -7.31 -2.60
N ASN A 299 -19.24 -7.64 -1.69
CA ASN A 299 -18.56 -6.68 -0.85
C ASN A 299 -17.17 -6.42 -1.45
N LEU A 300 -17.06 -5.35 -2.20
CA LEU A 300 -15.81 -4.95 -2.86
C LEU A 300 -14.99 -3.92 -2.06
N GLY A 301 -15.37 -3.66 -0.82
CA GLY A 301 -14.72 -2.67 0.01
C GLY A 301 -15.22 -1.25 -0.28
N CYS A 302 -14.42 -0.25 0.05
CA CYS A 302 -14.69 1.13 -0.26
C CYS A 302 -14.48 1.40 -1.74
N ALA A 303 -15.46 1.99 -2.38
CA ALA A 303 -15.35 2.40 -3.77
C ALA A 303 -15.06 3.90 -3.95
N THR A 304 -14.92 4.63 -2.86
CA THR A 304 -14.56 6.05 -2.89
C THR A 304 -13.06 6.19 -3.09
N ILE A 305 -12.70 6.96 -4.10
CA ILE A 305 -11.29 7.30 -4.35
C ILE A 305 -10.87 8.47 -3.47
N HIS A 306 -9.69 8.38 -2.92
CA HIS A 306 -9.07 9.45 -2.15
C HIS A 306 -7.53 9.33 -2.18
N GLN A 307 -6.88 10.40 -1.77
CA GLN A 307 -5.41 10.50 -1.67
C GLN A 307 -4.67 9.96 -2.89
N GLY A 308 -4.16 10.88 -3.68
CA GLY A 308 -3.40 10.55 -4.89
C GLY A 308 -3.18 11.75 -5.77
N GLY A 309 -2.41 11.57 -6.81
CA GLY A 309 -1.92 12.62 -7.68
C GLY A 309 -2.47 12.56 -9.10
N ILE A 310 -2.14 13.61 -9.88
CA ILE A 310 -2.45 13.68 -11.30
C ILE A 310 -1.17 13.82 -12.12
N VAL A 311 -1.22 13.31 -13.36
CA VAL A 311 -0.09 13.37 -14.29
C VAL A 311 -0.59 13.59 -15.71
N GLN A 312 0.14 14.38 -16.50
CA GLN A 312 -0.16 14.57 -17.89
C GLN A 312 0.62 13.57 -18.75
N ALA A 313 -0.08 12.85 -19.61
CA ALA A 313 0.53 11.95 -20.58
C ALA A 313 1.13 12.74 -21.78
N PRO A 314 2.03 12.13 -22.58
CA PRO A 314 2.63 12.80 -23.75
C PRO A 314 1.62 13.28 -24.78
N ASP A 315 0.45 12.66 -24.88
CA ASP A 315 -0.65 13.07 -25.78
C ASP A 315 -1.48 14.26 -25.23
N GLY A 316 -1.07 14.82 -24.10
CA GLY A 316 -1.73 15.96 -23.46
C GLY A 316 -2.89 15.60 -22.56
N LYS A 317 -3.36 14.35 -22.54
CA LYS A 317 -4.41 13.89 -21.64
C LYS A 317 -3.92 13.77 -20.20
N TRP A 318 -4.82 14.03 -19.27
CA TRP A 318 -4.52 13.93 -17.85
C TRP A 318 -5.09 12.66 -17.26
N TRP A 319 -4.33 12.08 -16.34
CA TRP A 319 -4.66 10.87 -15.61
C TRP A 319 -4.47 11.08 -14.12
N GLY A 320 -5.35 10.50 -13.33
CA GLY A 320 -5.28 10.53 -11.88
C GLY A 320 -5.03 9.14 -11.32
N VAL A 321 -4.12 9.07 -10.37
CA VAL A 321 -3.89 7.89 -9.54
C VAL A 321 -4.41 8.20 -8.15
N SER A 322 -5.14 7.28 -7.56
CA SER A 322 -5.70 7.42 -6.21
C SER A 322 -5.80 6.07 -5.54
N MET A 323 -6.00 6.05 -4.23
CA MET A 323 -6.22 4.80 -3.52
C MET A 323 -7.69 4.54 -3.24
N LEU A 324 -8.01 3.27 -3.02
CA LEU A 324 -9.28 2.73 -2.57
C LEU A 324 -9.04 1.85 -1.36
N ASP A 325 -9.89 1.94 -0.36
CA ASP A 325 -9.81 1.03 0.79
C ASP A 325 -10.47 -0.31 0.51
N PHE A 326 -9.70 -1.38 0.58
CA PHE A 326 -10.16 -2.77 0.54
C PHE A 326 -9.72 -3.48 1.82
N ASN A 327 -10.63 -3.68 2.74
CA ASN A 327 -10.35 -4.07 4.12
C ASN A 327 -9.49 -5.34 4.28
N ALA A 328 -9.59 -6.29 3.37
CA ALA A 328 -8.87 -7.57 3.50
C ALA A 328 -7.44 -7.52 2.94
N VAL A 329 -7.19 -6.68 1.95
CA VAL A 329 -5.87 -6.58 1.28
C VAL A 329 -5.18 -5.24 1.51
N GLY A 330 -5.85 -4.32 2.20
CA GLY A 330 -5.35 -2.96 2.39
C GLY A 330 -5.88 -1.99 1.35
N ARG A 331 -5.14 -0.93 1.10
CA ARG A 331 -5.48 0.13 0.15
C ARG A 331 -4.95 -0.21 -1.22
N THR A 332 -5.82 -0.21 -2.22
CA THR A 332 -5.45 -0.52 -3.60
C THR A 332 -5.41 0.75 -4.45
N VAL A 333 -4.65 0.72 -5.52
CA VAL A 333 -4.47 1.87 -6.42
C VAL A 333 -5.43 1.79 -7.59
N CYS A 334 -6.08 2.90 -7.93
CA CYS A 334 -6.88 3.02 -9.14
C CYS A 334 -6.36 4.12 -10.07
N LEU A 335 -6.62 3.95 -11.35
CA LEU A 335 -6.33 4.89 -12.43
C LEU A 335 -7.63 5.45 -12.98
N SER A 336 -7.70 6.75 -13.19
CA SER A 336 -8.84 7.45 -13.74
C SER A 336 -8.41 8.44 -14.82
N PRO A 337 -9.14 8.58 -15.91
CA PRO A 337 -9.06 9.79 -16.71
C PRO A 337 -9.35 11.01 -15.84
N ILE A 338 -8.72 12.13 -16.16
CA ILE A 338 -9.01 13.45 -15.55
C ILE A 338 -9.65 14.33 -16.60
N THR A 339 -10.83 14.86 -16.28
CA THR A 339 -11.56 15.79 -17.14
C THR A 339 -11.48 17.20 -16.54
N TRP A 340 -10.90 18.13 -17.27
CA TRP A 340 -10.83 19.52 -16.88
C TRP A 340 -12.12 20.27 -17.21
N VAL A 341 -12.78 20.84 -16.22
CA VAL A 341 -13.96 21.68 -16.37
C VAL A 341 -13.75 22.95 -15.56
N ASP A 342 -13.88 24.12 -16.18
CA ASP A 342 -13.69 25.43 -15.56
C ASP A 342 -12.39 25.57 -14.76
N GLY A 343 -11.32 24.88 -15.25
CA GLY A 343 -10.01 24.86 -14.62
C GLY A 343 -9.91 23.96 -13.36
N TRP A 344 -10.85 23.02 -13.17
CA TRP A 344 -10.80 22.01 -12.10
C TRP A 344 -10.58 20.61 -12.66
N PRO A 345 -9.67 19.81 -12.09
CA PRO A 345 -9.30 18.48 -12.55
C PRO A 345 -10.21 17.39 -11.96
N TYR A 346 -11.40 17.23 -12.50
CA TYR A 346 -12.31 16.18 -12.05
C TYR A 346 -11.79 14.79 -12.40
N PHE A 347 -11.81 13.88 -11.44
CA PHE A 347 -11.66 12.45 -11.72
C PHE A 347 -12.87 11.97 -12.52
N GLY A 348 -12.63 11.04 -13.47
CA GLY A 348 -13.69 10.47 -14.30
C GLY A 348 -13.83 11.10 -15.68
N LEU A 349 -14.93 10.76 -16.32
CA LEU A 349 -15.23 11.12 -17.72
C LEU A 349 -16.09 12.36 -17.79
N GLU A 350 -16.07 13.07 -18.90
CA GLU A 350 -16.84 14.30 -19.15
C GLU A 350 -18.34 14.18 -18.79
N LYS A 351 -18.95 13.04 -19.08
CA LYS A 351 -20.38 12.79 -18.78
C LYS A 351 -20.59 12.09 -17.42
N ASN A 352 -19.54 11.86 -16.65
CA ASN A 352 -19.58 11.21 -15.35
C ASN A 352 -18.46 11.72 -14.46
N LEU A 353 -18.43 13.03 -14.26
CA LEU A 353 -17.43 13.71 -13.45
C LEU A 353 -17.44 13.20 -12.00
N GLY A 354 -16.25 13.11 -11.43
CA GLY A 354 -16.04 12.68 -10.07
C GLY A 354 -16.05 11.16 -9.85
N ARG A 355 -16.31 10.37 -10.89
CA ARG A 355 -16.41 8.90 -10.80
C ARG A 355 -15.38 8.22 -11.68
N SER A 356 -14.41 7.57 -11.07
CA SER A 356 -13.42 6.75 -11.79
C SER A 356 -14.10 5.56 -12.45
N PRO A 357 -13.87 5.31 -13.74
CA PRO A 357 -14.42 4.12 -14.41
C PRO A 357 -13.76 2.86 -13.87
N ARG A 358 -14.55 1.80 -13.67
CA ARG A 358 -13.98 0.51 -13.30
C ARG A 358 -13.12 -0.08 -14.41
N THR A 359 -13.58 0.03 -15.64
CA THR A 359 -12.89 -0.42 -16.84
C THR A 359 -12.88 0.69 -17.88
N TRP A 360 -11.71 0.96 -18.46
CA TRP A 360 -11.55 2.00 -19.47
C TRP A 360 -10.43 1.66 -20.45
N PHE A 361 -10.26 2.48 -21.46
CA PHE A 361 -9.16 2.37 -22.42
C PHE A 361 -7.83 2.73 -21.74
N LYS A 362 -6.77 2.01 -22.08
CA LYS A 362 -5.42 2.35 -21.61
C LYS A 362 -4.98 3.73 -22.14
N PRO A 363 -4.13 4.45 -21.40
CA PRO A 363 -3.55 5.72 -21.89
C PRO A 363 -2.84 5.58 -23.23
N ASN A 364 -2.13 4.48 -23.41
CA ASN A 364 -1.43 4.12 -24.64
C ASN A 364 -1.29 2.60 -24.74
N ASP A 365 -0.66 2.13 -25.81
CA ASP A 365 -0.50 0.72 -26.12
C ASP A 365 1.00 0.32 -26.20
N MET A 366 1.85 0.98 -25.44
CA MET A 366 3.30 0.73 -25.43
C MET A 366 3.65 -0.62 -24.82
N VAL A 367 2.92 -1.08 -23.81
CA VAL A 367 3.10 -2.40 -23.22
C VAL A 367 2.10 -3.37 -23.83
N LYS A 368 2.59 -4.38 -24.54
CA LYS A 368 1.77 -5.36 -25.28
C LYS A 368 1.41 -6.60 -24.45
N THR A 369 2.18 -6.89 -23.41
CA THR A 369 1.95 -8.06 -22.55
C THR A 369 1.62 -7.57 -21.13
N PRO A 370 0.50 -8.00 -20.54
CA PRO A 370 0.17 -7.66 -19.18
C PRO A 370 1.30 -7.95 -18.20
N GLN A 371 1.59 -7.01 -17.33
CA GLN A 371 2.66 -7.07 -16.33
C GLN A 371 2.10 -6.88 -14.92
N ALA A 372 2.81 -7.42 -13.96
CA ALA A 372 2.58 -7.18 -12.53
C ALA A 372 3.90 -6.77 -11.88
N PRO A 373 3.88 -5.95 -10.82
CA PRO A 373 5.10 -5.44 -10.18
C PRO A 373 6.01 -6.54 -9.64
N TYR A 374 5.43 -7.67 -9.23
CA TYR A 374 6.15 -8.71 -8.51
C TYR A 374 5.85 -10.12 -9.03
N ASP A 375 6.92 -10.93 -9.14
CA ASP A 375 6.81 -12.39 -9.13
C ASP A 375 6.74 -12.87 -7.66
N ARG A 376 5.60 -13.44 -7.28
CA ARG A 376 5.29 -13.76 -5.89
C ARG A 376 5.72 -15.15 -5.44
N CYS A 377 6.05 -16.02 -6.39
CA CYS A 377 6.55 -17.34 -6.06
C CYS A 377 8.07 -17.31 -5.91
N ASP A 378 8.60 -17.91 -4.85
CA ASP A 378 10.04 -17.98 -4.62
C ASP A 378 10.44 -19.38 -4.13
N ASP A 379 11.39 -20.00 -4.80
CA ASP A 379 12.00 -21.26 -4.41
C ASP A 379 13.27 -21.07 -3.58
N PHE A 380 13.61 -19.78 -3.28
CA PHE A 380 14.80 -19.39 -2.54
C PHE A 380 16.13 -19.87 -3.13
N SER A 381 16.17 -20.13 -4.44
CA SER A 381 17.40 -20.50 -5.15
C SER A 381 18.27 -19.32 -5.56
N GLY A 382 17.72 -18.10 -5.48
CA GLY A 382 18.40 -16.85 -5.78
C GLY A 382 19.53 -16.51 -4.81
N LYS A 383 20.43 -15.60 -5.21
CA LYS A 383 21.47 -15.05 -4.32
C LYS A 383 20.93 -14.00 -3.37
N THR A 384 19.85 -13.32 -3.75
CA THR A 384 19.14 -12.29 -3.02
C THR A 384 17.65 -12.61 -3.01
N PHE A 385 16.90 -11.99 -2.13
CA PHE A 385 15.45 -12.06 -2.17
C PHE A 385 14.90 -11.40 -3.43
N LYS A 386 13.76 -11.92 -3.90
CA LYS A 386 12.95 -11.20 -4.88
C LYS A 386 12.39 -9.92 -4.27
N PRO A 387 12.14 -8.86 -5.06
CA PRO A 387 11.65 -7.57 -4.54
C PRO A 387 10.32 -7.61 -3.80
N VAL A 388 9.55 -8.67 -3.98
CA VAL A 388 8.26 -8.87 -3.29
C VAL A 388 8.42 -9.10 -1.78
N TRP A 389 9.61 -9.49 -1.33
CA TRP A 389 9.87 -9.83 0.06
C TRP A 389 10.26 -8.60 0.88
N GLN A 390 9.59 -8.44 2.00
CA GLN A 390 9.89 -7.42 3.00
C GLN A 390 9.93 -8.06 4.39
N TRP A 391 10.84 -7.60 5.21
CA TRP A 391 10.89 -7.96 6.61
C TRP A 391 9.87 -7.15 7.42
N ASN A 392 9.21 -7.78 8.35
CA ASN A 392 8.44 -7.13 9.40
C ASN A 392 9.43 -6.52 10.40
N HIS A 393 9.72 -5.21 10.26
CA HIS A 393 10.79 -4.48 10.94
C HIS A 393 12.21 -4.86 10.45
N ASN A 394 13.23 -4.21 10.98
CA ASN A 394 14.62 -4.52 10.63
C ASN A 394 15.00 -5.95 11.04
N PRO A 395 15.53 -6.76 10.14
CA PRO A 395 15.92 -8.12 10.46
C PRO A 395 17.22 -8.18 11.29
N ASN A 396 17.39 -9.26 12.03
CA ASN A 396 18.66 -9.63 12.63
C ASN A 396 19.41 -10.57 11.64
N ASP A 397 20.44 -10.07 10.96
CA ASP A 397 21.17 -10.80 9.92
C ASP A 397 21.94 -12.02 10.41
N LYS A 398 22.21 -12.09 11.70
CA LYS A 398 22.87 -13.27 12.29
C LYS A 398 21.90 -14.44 12.44
N MET A 399 20.59 -14.18 12.29
CA MET A 399 19.53 -15.14 12.58
C MET A 399 18.77 -15.58 11.33
N TRP A 400 19.33 -15.35 10.15
CA TRP A 400 18.83 -15.91 8.89
C TRP A 400 19.93 -16.13 7.87
N SER A 401 19.68 -16.99 6.89
CA SER A 401 20.55 -17.14 5.74
C SER A 401 19.79 -17.65 4.52
N LEU A 402 20.16 -17.15 3.34
CA LEU A 402 19.62 -17.57 2.05
C LEU A 402 20.68 -18.39 1.31
N ASN A 403 20.35 -19.62 0.91
CA ASN A 403 21.23 -20.55 0.16
C ASN A 403 22.56 -20.90 0.83
N LYS A 404 22.86 -20.39 2.01
CA LYS A 404 24.18 -20.56 2.66
C LYS A 404 24.28 -21.89 3.40
N GLU A 405 23.32 -22.18 4.28
CA GLU A 405 23.33 -23.42 5.07
C GLU A 405 22.74 -24.61 4.30
N ARG A 406 21.83 -24.34 3.38
CA ARG A 406 21.21 -25.34 2.50
C ARG A 406 20.80 -24.68 1.19
N LYS A 407 21.30 -25.20 0.08
CA LYS A 407 21.00 -24.68 -1.27
C LYS A 407 19.49 -24.76 -1.57
N GLY A 408 18.90 -23.68 -2.11
CA GLY A 408 17.49 -23.59 -2.42
C GLY A 408 16.59 -23.48 -1.17
N TRP A 409 17.11 -22.91 -0.09
CA TRP A 409 16.37 -22.75 1.15
C TRP A 409 16.69 -21.41 1.84
N LEU A 410 15.64 -20.80 2.35
CA LEU A 410 15.75 -19.78 3.38
C LEU A 410 15.84 -20.46 4.75
N ARG A 411 16.84 -20.11 5.54
CA ARG A 411 16.98 -20.50 6.94
C ARG A 411 16.57 -19.33 7.82
N LEU A 412 15.60 -19.55 8.69
CA LEU A 412 15.25 -18.65 9.78
C LEU A 412 15.59 -19.32 11.11
N HIS A 413 16.26 -18.61 12.01
CA HIS A 413 16.52 -19.06 13.38
C HIS A 413 15.49 -18.45 14.31
N SER A 414 14.89 -19.27 15.17
CA SER A 414 13.89 -18.83 16.14
C SER A 414 14.47 -17.81 17.11
N MET A 415 13.68 -16.84 17.46
CA MET A 415 13.97 -15.82 18.45
C MET A 415 12.74 -15.62 19.35
N PRO A 416 12.92 -15.27 20.63
CA PRO A 416 11.81 -14.97 21.51
C PRO A 416 10.94 -13.83 20.98
N ALA A 417 9.63 -14.00 21.01
CA ALA A 417 8.65 -12.96 20.68
C ALA A 417 7.41 -13.12 21.54
N LYS A 418 6.79 -11.98 21.92
CA LYS A 418 5.53 -12.00 22.69
C LYS A 418 4.36 -12.41 21.81
N GLN A 419 4.40 -12.07 20.54
CA GLN A 419 3.37 -12.36 19.53
C GLN A 419 3.97 -12.23 18.14
N LEU A 420 3.23 -12.74 17.13
CA LEU A 420 3.70 -12.77 15.74
C LEU A 420 4.02 -11.38 15.18
N LEU A 421 3.24 -10.35 15.50
CA LEU A 421 3.45 -8.98 15.01
C LEU A 421 4.82 -8.40 15.39
N TRP A 422 5.42 -8.88 16.48
CA TRP A 422 6.71 -8.44 16.99
C TRP A 422 7.79 -9.52 16.91
N ALA A 423 7.56 -10.54 16.11
CA ALA A 423 8.56 -11.59 15.87
C ALA A 423 9.60 -11.10 14.85
N LYS A 424 10.86 -11.02 15.29
CA LYS A 424 11.98 -10.68 14.40
C LYS A 424 12.16 -11.72 13.32
N ASN A 425 12.63 -11.26 12.16
CA ASN A 425 12.85 -12.08 10.98
C ASN A 425 11.57 -12.76 10.47
N THR A 426 10.42 -12.12 10.66
CA THR A 426 9.21 -12.47 9.94
C THR A 426 9.30 -11.90 8.54
N LEU A 427 9.48 -12.77 7.54
CA LEU A 427 9.55 -12.40 6.14
C LEU A 427 8.14 -12.40 5.54
N THR A 428 7.75 -11.31 4.92
CA THR A 428 6.37 -11.06 4.49
C THR A 428 6.27 -10.75 3.01
N GLN A 429 5.10 -11.02 2.47
CA GLN A 429 4.60 -10.45 1.22
C GLN A 429 3.25 -9.79 1.51
N ARG A 430 2.88 -8.78 0.76
CA ARG A 430 1.54 -8.19 0.84
C ARG A 430 0.49 -9.20 0.41
N ALA A 431 -0.65 -9.22 1.12
CA ALA A 431 -1.79 -10.05 0.73
C ALA A 431 -2.32 -9.59 -0.63
N ILE A 432 -2.75 -10.53 -1.46
CA ILE A 432 -3.30 -10.24 -2.78
C ILE A 432 -4.77 -10.65 -2.88
N GLY A 433 -5.52 -9.89 -3.65
CA GLY A 433 -6.92 -10.14 -3.99
C GLY A 433 -7.12 -10.47 -5.46
N PRO A 434 -8.39 -10.68 -5.88
CA PRO A 434 -9.58 -10.85 -5.03
C PRO A 434 -9.60 -12.21 -4.31
N VAL A 435 -8.79 -13.15 -4.76
CA VAL A 435 -8.62 -14.49 -4.19
C VAL A 435 -7.12 -14.81 -4.16
N SER A 436 -6.64 -15.33 -3.05
CA SER A 436 -5.25 -15.73 -2.92
C SER A 436 -5.08 -17.09 -2.29
N TYR A 437 -4.00 -17.75 -2.66
CA TYR A 437 -3.56 -19.01 -2.08
C TYR A 437 -2.08 -18.90 -1.76
N THR A 438 -1.71 -19.27 -0.55
CA THR A 438 -0.32 -19.25 -0.10
C THR A 438 0.08 -20.63 0.40
N SER A 439 1.24 -21.11 -0.01
CA SER A 439 1.83 -22.34 0.48
C SER A 439 3.30 -22.17 0.79
N VAL A 440 3.80 -22.93 1.76
CA VAL A 440 5.21 -23.00 2.10
C VAL A 440 5.62 -24.45 2.29
N LYS A 441 6.82 -24.78 1.80
CA LYS A 441 7.52 -26.01 2.16
C LYS A 441 8.40 -25.73 3.37
N LEU A 442 8.06 -26.31 4.52
CA LEU A 442 8.74 -26.10 5.78
C LEU A 442 9.51 -27.34 6.20
N ASP A 443 10.78 -27.16 6.56
CA ASP A 443 11.57 -28.17 7.28
C ASP A 443 11.63 -27.82 8.76
N ALA A 444 10.82 -28.52 9.56
CA ALA A 444 10.70 -28.31 11.00
C ALA A 444 11.61 -29.24 11.84
N SER A 445 12.51 -29.99 11.20
CA SER A 445 13.32 -31.02 11.87
C SER A 445 14.25 -30.50 12.96
N ARG A 446 14.62 -29.22 12.88
CA ARG A 446 15.54 -28.56 13.83
C ARG A 446 14.87 -27.65 14.86
N LEU A 447 13.54 -27.61 14.90
CA LEU A 447 12.83 -26.87 15.92
C LEU A 447 13.12 -27.44 17.31
N LYS A 448 13.36 -26.57 18.27
CA LYS A 448 13.49 -26.86 19.69
C LYS A 448 12.12 -26.76 20.38
N VAL A 449 12.01 -27.35 21.57
CA VAL A 449 10.79 -27.22 22.37
C VAL A 449 10.46 -25.75 22.62
N GLY A 450 9.25 -25.35 22.26
CA GLY A 450 8.77 -23.97 22.32
C GLY A 450 8.89 -23.18 21.00
N ASP A 451 9.66 -23.68 20.02
CA ASP A 451 9.75 -23.02 18.72
C ASP A 451 8.50 -23.26 17.89
N GLU A 452 8.07 -22.24 17.17
CA GLU A 452 7.01 -22.28 16.14
C GLU A 452 7.53 -21.73 14.83
N ALA A 453 7.17 -22.37 13.71
CA ALA A 453 7.45 -21.91 12.37
C ALA A 453 6.30 -22.23 11.42
N GLY A 454 5.94 -21.32 10.52
CA GLY A 454 4.81 -21.53 9.61
C GLY A 454 4.45 -20.30 8.78
N LEU A 455 3.17 -20.18 8.46
CA LEU A 455 2.57 -19.07 7.76
C LEU A 455 1.65 -18.27 8.70
N GLY A 456 1.57 -16.96 8.48
CA GLY A 456 0.63 -16.09 9.16
C GLY A 456 0.00 -15.09 8.20
N THR A 457 -1.25 -14.75 8.46
CA THR A 457 -1.90 -13.57 7.89
C THR A 457 -1.73 -12.45 8.91
N ILE A 458 -0.80 -11.54 8.60
CA ILE A 458 -0.42 -10.48 9.53
C ILE A 458 -1.33 -9.27 9.35
N ASN A 459 -2.06 -8.96 10.38
CA ASN A 459 -2.87 -7.77 10.57
C ASN A 459 -3.22 -7.66 12.07
N THR A 460 -4.06 -6.74 12.45
CA THR A 460 -4.65 -6.68 13.80
C THR A 460 -6.17 -6.84 13.67
N PRO A 461 -6.73 -8.00 13.99
CA PRO A 461 -6.11 -9.23 14.51
C PRO A 461 -5.38 -10.08 13.43
N TYR A 462 -4.42 -10.90 13.84
CA TYR A 462 -3.71 -11.85 12.98
C TYR A 462 -4.19 -13.30 13.14
N ALA A 463 -3.84 -14.14 12.17
CA ALA A 463 -4.00 -15.59 12.27
C ALA A 463 -2.72 -16.29 11.83
N SER A 464 -2.44 -17.48 12.38
CA SER A 464 -1.26 -18.28 12.02
C SER A 464 -1.57 -19.75 11.88
N LEU A 465 -0.81 -20.41 11.02
CA LEU A 465 -0.77 -21.85 10.84
C LEU A 465 0.69 -22.28 10.88
N GLY A 466 1.11 -22.91 11.97
CA GLY A 466 2.50 -23.24 12.23
C GLY A 466 2.72 -24.65 12.74
N VAL A 467 3.95 -25.11 12.64
CA VAL A 467 4.44 -26.31 13.29
C VAL A 467 5.13 -25.88 14.59
N VAL A 468 4.67 -26.41 15.70
CA VAL A 468 5.23 -26.17 17.05
C VAL A 468 5.91 -27.41 17.54
N LYS A 469 7.10 -27.27 18.09
CA LYS A 469 7.80 -28.35 18.79
C LYS A 469 7.41 -28.36 20.27
N THR A 470 6.83 -29.46 20.72
CA THR A 470 6.56 -29.71 22.15
C THR A 470 7.41 -30.87 22.66
N ASP A 471 7.39 -31.11 23.96
CA ASP A 471 8.04 -32.29 24.58
C ASP A 471 7.54 -33.61 23.98
N LYS A 472 6.28 -33.63 23.53
CA LYS A 472 5.63 -34.82 22.95
C LYS A 472 5.88 -34.97 21.45
N GLY A 473 6.53 -34.00 20.79
CA GLY A 473 6.81 -34.04 19.36
C GLY A 473 6.36 -32.79 18.61
N LEU A 474 6.23 -32.93 17.27
CA LEU A 474 5.75 -31.84 16.42
C LEU A 474 4.23 -31.82 16.38
N ASN A 475 3.67 -30.63 16.44
CA ASN A 475 2.23 -30.41 16.35
C ASN A 475 1.94 -29.31 15.32
N LEU A 476 0.90 -29.45 14.55
CA LEU A 476 0.31 -28.36 13.79
C LEU A 476 -0.54 -27.52 14.76
N ARG A 477 -0.33 -26.21 14.76
CA ARG A 477 -1.13 -25.24 15.51
C ARG A 477 -1.75 -24.25 14.53
N CYS A 478 -3.08 -24.09 14.63
CA CYS A 478 -3.79 -23.00 14.00
C CYS A 478 -4.25 -22.04 15.11
N TYR A 479 -3.92 -20.76 14.99
CA TYR A 479 -4.30 -19.75 15.94
C TYR A 479 -5.04 -18.60 15.24
N ASP A 480 -6.14 -18.16 15.84
CA ASP A 480 -6.93 -17.03 15.42
C ASP A 480 -7.01 -16.02 16.59
N GLN A 481 -6.32 -14.90 16.44
CA GLN A 481 -6.28 -13.86 17.47
C GLN A 481 -7.65 -13.20 17.67
N ASN A 482 -8.47 -13.07 16.63
CA ASN A 482 -9.78 -12.43 16.73
C ASN A 482 -10.73 -13.16 17.67
N THR A 483 -10.65 -14.47 17.70
CA THR A 483 -11.48 -15.33 18.57
C THR A 483 -10.69 -15.87 19.77
N ASN A 484 -9.40 -15.63 19.83
CA ASN A 484 -8.44 -16.21 20.77
C ASN A 484 -8.57 -17.75 20.85
N LYS A 485 -8.78 -18.38 19.68
CA LYS A 485 -8.93 -19.83 19.58
C LYS A 485 -7.70 -20.48 18.99
N GLU A 486 -7.39 -21.66 19.53
CA GLU A 486 -6.33 -22.52 19.02
C GLU A 486 -6.86 -23.90 18.69
N VAL A 487 -6.35 -24.45 17.60
CA VAL A 487 -6.56 -25.84 17.23
C VAL A 487 -5.21 -26.53 17.08
N TRP A 488 -5.02 -27.63 17.78
CA TRP A 488 -3.79 -28.39 17.77
C TRP A 488 -4.00 -29.79 17.17
N LYS A 489 -3.06 -30.24 16.36
CA LYS A 489 -3.05 -31.57 15.78
C LYS A 489 -1.63 -32.14 15.82
N PRO A 490 -1.39 -33.26 16.51
CA PRO A 490 -0.13 -33.96 16.44
C PRO A 490 0.23 -34.33 15.00
N LEU A 491 1.49 -34.11 14.63
CA LEU A 491 2.02 -34.57 13.35
C LEU A 491 2.61 -35.96 13.54
N ALA A 492 2.30 -36.87 12.63
CA ALA A 492 2.94 -38.18 12.61
C ALA A 492 4.45 -38.05 12.41
N LYS A 493 5.20 -38.96 13.03
CA LYS A 493 6.66 -39.04 12.91
C LYS A 493 7.08 -39.35 11.48
#